data_eefc9581251ce4fcdc2a23982f4aae55
#
_entry.id   eefc9581251ce4fcdc2a23982f4aae55
#
_cell.length_a   1.000
_cell.length_b   1.000
_cell.length_c   1.000
_cell.angle_alpha   90.00
_cell.angle_beta   90.00
_cell.angle_gamma   90.00
#
_symmetry.space_group_name_H-M   'P 1'
#
loop_
_entity.id
_entity.type
_entity.pdbx_description
1 polymer ?
#
loop_
_entity_poly.entity_id
_entity_poly.type
_entity_poly.pdbx_seq_one_letter_code
_entity_poly.pdbx_strand_id
1 'polypeptide(L)'
;LRRNAELLTEKLAAYGVRGRVDEIHPGPVVTMYEFEPQSGTKVSKIAGLADDLAMALAAQKVRIVAPIAGKARVGFELPNDIRQTVPLREILEDRRWEKHGGALPVALGKDIGGQPVYADLSKMPHLLVAGATGSGKSVGLNVMLTSILAKKTPDEVRMLMVDPKVVELQVFDGIPHMLLPVVTDMKKAALALRWAVDEMERRYQMFADAGTRNIDTYNRRVERVLSGDLAVDKFMPKRKGKVSAQDANGQEVLLDPADGESPDAENFEPEKLPYIVVVVDEFADLMMVAAKDVEACIARLAQKARASGIHVILATQRPSVDVITGMIKANFPARVAFKVSQRQDSMTILGRSGAEHLLGMGDMLMIPPGASDLQRVHAAYVSEDEVRVVCDFLREQGDPEYQQEILKPREDDGPGGESDDPLYDKAVAVVANAGYCSISHVQRQLSVGYNKAAKLVELMEQEGVVGPPSSKAGGRREVLVGPL
;
A
#
# COMPACT_ATOMS: atom_id res chain seq x y z
N LEU A 1 -37.00 12.68 14.41
CA LEU A 1 -36.82 11.30 13.91
C LEU A 1 -38.17 10.74 13.43
N ARG A 2 -39.21 10.60 14.28
CA ARG A 2 -40.53 10.05 13.89
C ARG A 2 -41.18 10.82 12.73
N ARG A 3 -41.15 12.16 12.76
CA ARG A 3 -41.66 13.01 11.67
C ARG A 3 -40.97 12.71 10.33
N ASN A 4 -39.65 12.50 10.36
CA ASN A 4 -38.88 12.14 9.15
C ASN A 4 -39.25 10.74 8.63
N ALA A 5 -39.55 9.79 9.54
CA ALA A 5 -40.01 8.45 9.15
C ALA A 5 -41.39 8.48 8.49
N GLU A 6 -42.31 9.28 9.03
CA GLU A 6 -43.66 9.51 8.45
C GLU A 6 -43.54 10.17 7.06
N LEU A 7 -42.74 11.25 6.95
CA LEU A 7 -42.49 11.94 5.71
C LEU A 7 -41.83 11.02 4.65
N LEU A 8 -40.83 10.21 5.05
CA LEU A 8 -40.20 9.21 4.17
C LEU A 8 -41.22 8.21 3.65
N THR A 9 -42.12 7.71 4.53
CA THR A 9 -43.17 6.74 4.16
C THR A 9 -44.14 7.35 3.18
N GLU A 10 -44.60 8.62 3.43
CA GLU A 10 -45.47 9.38 2.54
C GLU A 10 -44.85 9.56 1.15
N LYS A 11 -43.60 10.03 1.09
CA LYS A 11 -42.91 10.26 -0.19
C LYS A 11 -42.68 8.97 -0.96
N LEU A 12 -42.30 7.89 -0.29
CA LEU A 12 -42.16 6.55 -0.91
C LEU A 12 -43.50 6.09 -1.51
N ALA A 13 -44.63 6.29 -0.80
CA ALA A 13 -45.93 5.93 -1.29
C ALA A 13 -46.32 6.76 -2.56
N ALA A 14 -45.94 8.04 -2.64
CA ALA A 14 -46.12 8.86 -3.82
C ALA A 14 -45.38 8.33 -5.05
N TYR A 15 -44.20 7.72 -4.87
CA TYR A 15 -43.45 7.01 -5.94
C TYR A 15 -43.92 5.57 -6.16
N GLY A 16 -45.05 5.19 -5.54
CA GLY A 16 -45.64 3.85 -5.68
C GLY A 16 -44.84 2.75 -4.99
N VAL A 17 -44.13 3.07 -3.91
CA VAL A 17 -43.46 2.16 -2.99
C VAL A 17 -44.23 2.18 -1.67
N ARG A 18 -44.99 1.15 -1.39
CA ARG A 18 -45.77 1.00 -0.14
C ARG A 18 -45.00 0.14 0.86
N GLY A 19 -45.14 0.49 2.13
CA GLY A 19 -44.47 -0.20 3.25
C GLY A 19 -44.52 0.67 4.51
N ARG A 20 -43.68 0.32 5.48
CA ARG A 20 -43.57 1.05 6.74
C ARG A 20 -42.12 1.15 7.19
N VAL A 21 -41.77 2.21 7.90
CA VAL A 21 -40.53 2.29 8.67
C VAL A 21 -40.70 1.48 9.96
N ASP A 22 -39.85 0.48 10.15
CA ASP A 22 -39.94 -0.45 11.30
C ASP A 22 -38.95 -0.06 12.41
N GLU A 23 -37.70 0.24 12.02
CA GLU A 23 -36.63 0.63 12.96
C GLU A 23 -35.98 1.95 12.54
N ILE A 24 -35.53 2.72 13.51
CA ILE A 24 -34.81 3.97 13.32
C ILE A 24 -33.51 3.91 14.11
N HIS A 25 -32.39 4.03 13.44
CA HIS A 25 -31.04 4.01 14.03
C HIS A 25 -30.40 5.39 13.89
N PRO A 26 -30.46 6.24 14.94
CA PRO A 26 -29.82 7.55 14.91
C PRO A 26 -28.31 7.40 15.07
N GLY A 27 -27.56 8.06 14.20
CA GLY A 27 -26.11 8.16 14.26
C GLY A 27 -25.63 9.62 14.38
N PRO A 28 -24.32 9.86 14.43
CA PRO A 28 -23.75 11.20 14.64
C PRO A 28 -23.97 12.12 13.45
N VAL A 29 -24.02 11.60 12.23
CA VAL A 29 -24.09 12.37 11.00
C VAL A 29 -25.31 12.03 10.16
N VAL A 30 -25.68 10.75 10.13
CA VAL A 30 -26.87 10.25 9.42
C VAL A 30 -27.73 9.44 10.36
N THR A 31 -29.04 9.40 10.07
CA THR A 31 -29.97 8.46 10.70
C THR A 31 -30.39 7.44 9.65
N MET A 32 -30.30 6.15 9.99
CA MET A 32 -30.79 5.07 9.14
C MET A 32 -32.24 4.72 9.52
N TYR A 33 -33.09 4.67 8.52
CA TYR A 33 -34.47 4.24 8.61
C TYR A 33 -34.61 2.90 7.91
N GLU A 34 -34.91 1.83 8.65
CA GLU A 34 -35.19 0.53 8.09
C GLU A 34 -36.64 0.45 7.65
N PHE A 35 -36.84 0.28 6.37
CA PHE A 35 -38.16 0.25 5.74
C PHE A 35 -38.48 -1.19 5.29
N GLU A 36 -39.63 -1.67 5.68
CA GLU A 36 -40.22 -2.92 5.23
C GLU A 36 -41.13 -2.68 4.04
N PRO A 37 -40.71 -2.96 2.80
CA PRO A 37 -41.54 -2.76 1.63
C PRO A 37 -42.65 -3.83 1.58
N GLN A 38 -43.81 -3.45 0.99
CA GLN A 38 -44.89 -4.38 0.74
C GLN A 38 -44.41 -5.51 -0.21
N SER A 39 -44.84 -6.74 0.05
CA SER A 39 -44.51 -7.92 -0.76
C SER A 39 -44.77 -7.67 -2.25
N GLY A 40 -43.84 -8.11 -3.09
CA GLY A 40 -43.89 -7.88 -4.54
C GLY A 40 -43.23 -6.58 -5.02
N THR A 41 -42.75 -5.72 -4.12
CA THR A 41 -41.98 -4.51 -4.51
C THR A 41 -40.60 -4.85 -5.00
N LYS A 42 -40.22 -4.45 -6.21
CA LYS A 42 -38.90 -4.66 -6.76
C LYS A 42 -37.85 -3.79 -6.07
N VAL A 43 -36.81 -4.40 -5.53
CA VAL A 43 -35.69 -3.70 -4.85
C VAL A 43 -35.03 -2.66 -5.78
N SER A 44 -34.86 -2.98 -7.08
CA SER A 44 -34.28 -2.06 -8.06
C SER A 44 -35.10 -0.77 -8.24
N LYS A 45 -36.45 -0.83 -8.09
CA LYS A 45 -37.30 0.34 -8.13
C LYS A 45 -36.98 1.28 -6.95
N ILE A 46 -36.80 0.71 -5.76
CA ILE A 46 -36.49 1.50 -4.57
C ILE A 46 -35.09 2.10 -4.66
N ALA A 47 -34.11 1.30 -5.06
CA ALA A 47 -32.70 1.73 -5.19
C ALA A 47 -32.50 2.90 -6.17
N GLY A 48 -33.38 3.02 -7.18
CA GLY A 48 -33.35 4.12 -8.15
C GLY A 48 -33.91 5.46 -7.64
N LEU A 49 -34.53 5.51 -6.46
CA LEU A 49 -35.21 6.69 -5.96
C LEU A 49 -34.34 7.64 -5.12
N ALA A 50 -33.01 7.41 -5.05
CA ALA A 50 -32.14 8.17 -4.14
C ALA A 50 -32.18 9.68 -4.38
N ASP A 51 -32.07 10.13 -5.63
CA ASP A 51 -32.09 11.55 -5.97
C ASP A 51 -33.50 12.14 -5.89
N ASP A 52 -34.53 11.38 -6.28
CA ASP A 52 -35.94 11.80 -6.15
C ASP A 52 -36.35 12.02 -4.68
N LEU A 53 -35.90 11.09 -3.81
CA LEU A 53 -36.14 11.22 -2.37
C LEU A 53 -35.34 12.37 -1.76
N ALA A 54 -34.08 12.59 -2.19
CA ALA A 54 -33.31 13.73 -1.73
C ALA A 54 -34.04 15.05 -2.04
N MET A 55 -34.57 15.20 -3.24
CA MET A 55 -35.38 16.35 -3.64
C MET A 55 -36.69 16.45 -2.82
N ALA A 56 -37.45 15.34 -2.71
CA ALA A 56 -38.76 15.33 -2.04
C ALA A 56 -38.66 15.57 -0.52
N LEU A 57 -37.51 15.23 0.10
CA LEU A 57 -37.25 15.42 1.51
C LEU A 57 -36.42 16.69 1.80
N ALA A 58 -36.11 17.48 0.78
CA ALA A 58 -35.20 18.64 0.86
C ALA A 58 -33.86 18.27 1.55
N ALA A 59 -33.40 17.02 1.36
CA ALA A 59 -32.16 16.53 1.93
C ALA A 59 -31.01 16.74 0.95
N GLN A 60 -29.78 16.98 1.47
CA GLN A 60 -28.59 17.17 0.64
C GLN A 60 -28.29 15.94 -0.25
N LYS A 61 -28.42 14.76 0.31
CA LYS A 61 -28.28 13.45 -0.35
C LYS A 61 -29.04 12.40 0.46
N VAL A 62 -29.51 11.36 -0.22
CA VAL A 62 -30.08 10.16 0.40
C VAL A 62 -29.31 8.96 -0.12
N ARG A 63 -28.86 8.08 0.77
CA ARG A 63 -28.25 6.80 0.36
C ARG A 63 -29.22 5.68 0.69
N ILE A 64 -29.40 4.76 -0.28
CA ILE A 64 -30.29 3.62 -0.15
C ILE A 64 -29.45 2.34 -0.08
N VAL A 65 -29.61 1.58 0.99
CA VAL A 65 -28.97 0.26 1.19
C VAL A 65 -30.05 -0.80 0.93
N ALA A 66 -29.99 -1.45 -0.22
CA ALA A 66 -31.06 -2.35 -0.66
C ALA A 66 -30.50 -3.64 -1.30
N PRO A 67 -30.71 -4.79 -0.67
CA PRO A 67 -31.28 -5.01 0.67
C PRO A 67 -30.27 -4.74 1.81
N ILE A 68 -30.77 -4.62 3.04
CA ILE A 68 -29.89 -4.70 4.22
C ILE A 68 -29.47 -6.16 4.39
N ALA A 69 -28.17 -6.39 4.58
CA ALA A 69 -27.63 -7.74 4.73
C ALA A 69 -28.31 -8.51 5.87
N GLY A 70 -28.82 -9.69 5.57
CA GLY A 70 -29.52 -10.56 6.53
C GLY A 70 -30.93 -10.13 6.92
N LYS A 71 -31.49 -9.03 6.33
CA LYS A 71 -32.84 -8.56 6.59
C LYS A 71 -33.64 -8.40 5.30
N ALA A 72 -34.94 -8.69 5.34
CA ALA A 72 -35.88 -8.41 4.24
C ALA A 72 -36.32 -6.92 4.26
N ARG A 73 -35.39 -6.00 4.44
CA ARG A 73 -35.62 -4.56 4.61
C ARG A 73 -34.70 -3.76 3.74
N VAL A 74 -35.06 -2.51 3.54
CA VAL A 74 -34.27 -1.50 2.83
C VAL A 74 -33.91 -0.39 3.81
N GLY A 75 -32.63 -0.04 3.86
CA GLY A 75 -32.13 1.08 4.68
C GLY A 75 -32.14 2.38 3.89
N PHE A 76 -32.69 3.43 4.48
CA PHE A 76 -32.60 4.81 3.99
C PHE A 76 -31.76 5.61 4.96
N GLU A 77 -30.58 6.04 4.52
CA GLU A 77 -29.68 6.87 5.30
C GLU A 77 -29.94 8.35 4.95
N LEU A 78 -30.53 9.06 5.90
CA LEU A 78 -30.86 10.48 5.77
C LEU A 78 -29.88 11.32 6.60
N PRO A 79 -29.35 12.42 6.06
CA PRO A 79 -28.50 13.34 6.81
C PRO A 79 -29.25 13.92 8.02
N ASN A 80 -28.58 14.04 9.15
CA ASN A 80 -29.10 14.77 10.29
C ASN A 80 -29.07 16.28 10.02
N ASP A 81 -30.05 17.02 10.52
CA ASP A 81 -30.08 18.49 10.45
C ASP A 81 -28.85 19.07 11.18
N ILE A 82 -28.52 18.51 12.35
CA ILE A 82 -27.31 18.85 13.12
C ILE A 82 -26.38 17.66 13.07
N ARG A 83 -25.23 17.84 12.43
CA ARG A 83 -24.19 16.82 12.32
C ARG A 83 -23.19 17.00 13.45
N GLN A 84 -22.83 15.91 14.11
CA GLN A 84 -21.84 15.91 15.17
C GLN A 84 -20.47 15.59 14.57
N THR A 85 -19.48 16.41 14.90
CA THR A 85 -18.08 16.07 14.64
C THR A 85 -17.69 14.91 15.56
N VAL A 86 -16.91 13.97 15.05
CA VAL A 86 -16.36 12.84 15.81
C VAL A 86 -14.89 13.14 16.10
N PRO A 87 -14.52 13.67 17.30
CA PRO A 87 -13.13 13.97 17.59
C PRO A 87 -12.28 12.68 17.64
N LEU A 88 -11.06 12.72 17.10
CA LEU A 88 -10.14 11.57 17.19
C LEU A 88 -9.89 11.16 18.64
N ARG A 89 -9.75 12.14 19.53
CA ARG A 89 -9.56 11.90 20.96
C ARG A 89 -10.63 10.98 21.57
N GLU A 90 -11.90 11.19 21.22
CA GLU A 90 -13.02 10.35 21.71
C GLU A 90 -12.85 8.88 21.31
N ILE A 91 -12.30 8.64 20.10
CA ILE A 91 -12.08 7.29 19.59
C ILE A 91 -10.86 6.63 20.27
N LEU A 92 -9.80 7.42 20.55
CA LEU A 92 -8.59 6.93 21.20
C LEU A 92 -8.77 6.71 22.72
N GLU A 93 -9.67 7.43 23.38
CA GLU A 93 -10.00 7.25 24.80
C GLU A 93 -10.98 6.07 25.06
N ASP A 94 -11.56 5.48 24.02
CA ASP A 94 -12.47 4.33 24.18
C ASP A 94 -11.71 3.09 24.66
N ARG A 95 -12.28 2.36 25.64
CA ARG A 95 -11.68 1.12 26.20
C ARG A 95 -11.40 0.05 25.16
N ARG A 96 -12.14 0.04 24.04
CA ARG A 96 -11.92 -0.90 22.93
C ARG A 96 -10.62 -0.59 22.20
N TRP A 97 -10.27 0.70 22.09
CA TRP A 97 -8.98 1.11 21.53
C TRP A 97 -7.82 0.68 22.42
N GLU A 98 -7.94 0.85 23.72
CA GLU A 98 -6.91 0.42 24.67
C GLU A 98 -6.59 -1.07 24.53
N LYS A 99 -7.64 -1.89 24.40
CA LYS A 99 -7.55 -3.35 24.24
C LYS A 99 -7.21 -3.81 22.81
N HIS A 100 -7.18 -2.92 21.84
CA HIS A 100 -6.90 -3.26 20.45
C HIS A 100 -5.42 -3.60 20.27
N GLY A 101 -5.12 -4.90 20.19
CA GLY A 101 -3.77 -5.47 20.11
C GLY A 101 -3.23 -5.65 18.68
N GLY A 102 -3.62 -4.80 17.72
CA GLY A 102 -3.14 -4.87 16.35
C GLY A 102 -1.66 -4.48 16.22
N ALA A 103 -0.97 -5.05 15.23
CA ALA A 103 0.41 -4.68 14.91
C ALA A 103 0.47 -3.23 14.38
N LEU A 104 -0.49 -2.85 13.53
CA LEU A 104 -0.64 -1.50 12.98
C LEU A 104 -2.09 -1.01 13.19
N PRO A 105 -2.46 -0.64 14.45
CA PRO A 105 -3.83 -0.25 14.77
C PRO A 105 -4.17 1.10 14.16
N VAL A 106 -5.36 1.18 13.56
CA VAL A 106 -5.90 2.39 12.93
C VAL A 106 -7.28 2.69 13.52
N ALA A 107 -7.45 3.88 14.07
CA ALA A 107 -8.74 4.41 14.44
C ALA A 107 -9.37 5.08 13.20
N LEU A 108 -10.54 4.64 12.78
CA LEU A 108 -11.18 5.18 11.57
C LEU A 108 -12.23 6.25 11.88
N GLY A 109 -13.02 6.05 12.92
CA GLY A 109 -14.13 6.94 13.27
C GLY A 109 -15.30 6.19 13.87
N LYS A 110 -16.52 6.54 13.50
CA LYS A 110 -17.78 5.90 13.95
C LYS A 110 -18.59 5.36 12.79
N ASP A 111 -19.25 4.25 13.02
CA ASP A 111 -20.26 3.72 12.09
C ASP A 111 -21.55 4.53 12.13
N ILE A 112 -22.53 4.14 11.31
CA ILE A 112 -23.84 4.78 11.25
C ILE A 112 -24.63 4.68 12.57
N GLY A 113 -24.31 3.73 13.44
CA GLY A 113 -24.89 3.57 14.77
C GLY A 113 -24.14 4.30 15.88
N GLY A 114 -23.07 5.05 15.53
CA GLY A 114 -22.26 5.79 16.48
C GLY A 114 -21.22 4.93 17.22
N GLN A 115 -21.00 3.66 16.81
CA GLN A 115 -20.00 2.82 17.41
C GLN A 115 -18.62 3.11 16.80
N PRO A 116 -17.54 3.16 17.61
CA PRO A 116 -16.20 3.33 17.09
C PRO A 116 -15.79 2.18 16.17
N VAL A 117 -15.11 2.52 15.09
CA VAL A 117 -14.59 1.59 14.09
C VAL A 117 -13.07 1.63 14.12
N TYR A 118 -12.49 0.48 14.37
CA TYR A 118 -11.04 0.27 14.36
C TYR A 118 -10.66 -0.73 13.28
N ALA A 119 -9.45 -0.59 12.79
CA ALA A 119 -8.86 -1.52 11.84
C ALA A 119 -7.40 -1.83 12.23
N ASP A 120 -6.82 -2.82 11.58
CA ASP A 120 -5.41 -3.15 11.68
C ASP A 120 -4.83 -3.19 10.26
N LEU A 121 -3.96 -2.24 9.94
CA LEU A 121 -3.37 -2.15 8.61
C LEU A 121 -2.57 -3.42 8.27
N SER A 122 -1.97 -4.10 9.25
CA SER A 122 -1.26 -5.36 9.03
C SER A 122 -2.17 -6.48 8.51
N LYS A 123 -3.47 -6.41 8.84
CA LYS A 123 -4.50 -7.35 8.35
C LYS A 123 -5.13 -6.92 7.03
N MET A 124 -5.09 -5.62 6.71
CA MET A 124 -5.56 -5.05 5.44
C MET A 124 -4.56 -5.20 4.30
N PRO A 125 -3.42 -5.73 4.49
CA PRO A 125 -2.04 -5.55 4.07
C PRO A 125 -1.73 -4.23 3.37
N HIS A 126 -2.58 -3.77 2.48
CA HIS A 126 -2.44 -2.51 1.76
C HIS A 126 -3.79 -1.85 1.63
N LEU A 127 -3.81 -0.53 1.67
CA LEU A 127 -5.02 0.28 1.70
C LEU A 127 -5.02 1.29 0.55
N LEU A 128 -6.09 1.29 -0.23
CA LEU A 128 -6.38 2.32 -1.22
C LEU A 128 -7.36 3.32 -0.62
N VAL A 129 -7.02 4.60 -0.66
CA VAL A 129 -7.83 5.72 -0.17
C VAL A 129 -8.09 6.69 -1.30
N ALA A 130 -9.33 6.95 -1.65
CA ALA A 130 -9.63 7.90 -2.71
C ALA A 130 -10.82 8.80 -2.37
N GLY A 131 -10.85 10.00 -2.96
CA GLY A 131 -11.95 10.96 -2.76
C GLY A 131 -11.67 12.29 -3.42
N ALA A 132 -12.72 13.04 -3.74
CA ALA A 132 -12.60 14.37 -4.33
C ALA A 132 -11.95 15.37 -3.33
N THR A 133 -11.45 16.48 -3.85
CA THR A 133 -10.95 17.58 -3.02
C THR A 133 -12.04 18.06 -2.06
N GLY A 134 -11.71 18.29 -0.80
CA GLY A 134 -12.65 18.68 0.25
C GLY A 134 -13.56 17.57 0.76
N SER A 135 -13.36 16.32 0.34
CA SER A 135 -14.14 15.17 0.82
C SER A 135 -13.79 14.73 2.25
N GLY A 136 -12.64 15.15 2.77
CA GLY A 136 -12.07 14.74 4.05
C GLY A 136 -10.97 13.67 3.94
N LYS A 137 -10.46 13.37 2.71
CA LYS A 137 -9.39 12.39 2.47
C LYS A 137 -8.15 12.68 3.31
N SER A 138 -7.63 13.89 3.26
CA SER A 138 -6.42 14.30 3.97
C SER A 138 -6.58 14.21 5.47
N VAL A 139 -7.69 14.71 6.01
CA VAL A 139 -7.99 14.57 7.45
C VAL A 139 -8.10 13.10 7.83
N GLY A 140 -8.77 12.27 7.03
CA GLY A 140 -8.86 10.83 7.28
C GLY A 140 -7.50 10.15 7.25
N LEU A 141 -6.59 10.55 6.36
CA LEU A 141 -5.22 10.05 6.32
C LEU A 141 -4.45 10.46 7.59
N ASN A 142 -4.55 11.72 7.99
CA ASN A 142 -3.93 12.20 9.23
C ASN A 142 -4.46 11.46 10.47
N VAL A 143 -5.76 11.18 10.52
CA VAL A 143 -6.37 10.35 11.58
C VAL A 143 -5.74 8.96 11.63
N MET A 144 -5.58 8.31 10.47
CA MET A 144 -4.98 6.97 10.40
C MET A 144 -3.52 6.99 10.89
N LEU A 145 -2.72 7.94 10.42
CA LEU A 145 -1.31 8.07 10.79
C LEU A 145 -1.14 8.43 12.27
N THR A 146 -1.86 9.44 12.75
CA THR A 146 -1.82 9.84 14.16
C THR A 146 -2.24 8.70 15.08
N SER A 147 -3.22 7.87 14.69
CA SER A 147 -3.64 6.74 15.51
C SER A 147 -2.57 5.63 15.60
N ILE A 148 -1.80 5.39 14.54
CA ILE A 148 -0.64 4.48 14.58
C ILE A 148 0.42 5.06 15.53
N LEU A 149 0.78 6.32 15.35
CA LEU A 149 1.80 7.03 16.14
C LEU A 149 1.43 7.11 17.63
N ALA A 150 0.14 7.15 17.98
CA ALA A 150 -0.34 7.14 19.35
C ALA A 150 -0.11 5.82 20.08
N LYS A 151 0.22 4.72 19.37
CA LYS A 151 0.38 3.38 19.97
C LYS A 151 1.73 2.72 19.68
N LYS A 152 2.49 3.22 18.72
CA LYS A 152 3.67 2.54 18.21
C LYS A 152 4.91 3.41 18.33
N THR A 153 5.98 2.82 18.83
CA THR A 153 7.30 3.44 18.92
C THR A 153 8.07 3.35 17.59
N PRO A 154 9.14 4.12 17.40
CA PRO A 154 9.99 4.03 16.21
C PRO A 154 10.61 2.63 16.00
N ASP A 155 10.85 1.88 17.08
CA ASP A 155 11.37 0.51 17.00
C ASP A 155 10.31 -0.51 16.54
N GLU A 156 9.04 -0.16 16.66
CA GLU A 156 7.93 -1.01 16.21
C GLU A 156 7.46 -0.64 14.80
N VAL A 157 7.51 0.66 14.44
CA VAL A 157 7.01 1.16 13.15
C VAL A 157 7.91 2.26 12.60
N ARG A 158 8.34 2.11 11.37
CA ARG A 158 9.00 3.16 10.58
C ARG A 158 8.09 3.61 9.43
N MET A 159 8.25 4.85 9.00
CA MET A 159 7.40 5.46 7.98
C MET A 159 8.21 6.02 6.81
N LEU A 160 7.72 5.77 5.61
CA LEU A 160 8.19 6.35 4.37
C LEU A 160 7.04 7.13 3.74
N MET A 161 7.15 8.45 3.67
CA MET A 161 6.07 9.31 3.21
C MET A 161 6.43 10.03 1.91
N VAL A 162 5.47 10.04 0.98
CA VAL A 162 5.58 10.72 -0.33
C VAL A 162 4.44 11.72 -0.47
N ASP A 163 4.79 12.99 -0.58
CA ASP A 163 3.84 14.10 -0.75
C ASP A 163 4.33 15.06 -1.86
N PRO A 164 3.86 14.87 -3.09
CA PRO A 164 4.27 15.72 -4.23
C PRO A 164 3.84 17.18 -4.11
N LYS A 165 2.85 17.44 -3.28
CA LYS A 165 2.27 18.79 -3.14
C LYS A 165 2.84 19.58 -1.96
N VAL A 166 3.58 18.94 -1.08
CA VAL A 166 4.21 19.56 0.12
C VAL A 166 3.15 20.20 1.03
N VAL A 167 2.02 19.56 1.22
CA VAL A 167 0.88 20.14 1.95
C VAL A 167 0.40 19.21 3.07
N GLU A 168 0.12 17.95 2.75
CA GLU A 168 -0.66 17.07 3.61
C GLU A 168 0.20 16.30 4.63
N LEU A 169 1.37 15.82 4.23
CA LEU A 169 2.23 14.96 5.05
C LEU A 169 3.42 15.70 5.67
N GLN A 170 3.67 16.95 5.27
CA GLN A 170 4.81 17.72 5.75
C GLN A 170 4.82 17.91 7.28
N VAL A 171 3.66 17.89 7.92
CA VAL A 171 3.53 18.00 9.39
C VAL A 171 4.24 16.85 10.14
N PHE A 172 4.37 15.67 9.51
CA PHE A 172 5.04 14.50 10.08
C PHE A 172 6.57 14.49 9.86
N ASP A 173 7.11 15.45 9.10
CA ASP A 173 8.56 15.49 8.88
C ASP A 173 9.33 15.64 10.18
N GLY A 174 10.48 14.99 10.30
CA GLY A 174 11.35 15.09 11.48
C GLY A 174 10.91 14.28 12.71
N ILE A 175 9.82 13.51 12.67
CA ILE A 175 9.50 12.59 13.78
C ILE A 175 10.43 11.36 13.75
N PRO A 176 10.76 10.74 14.91
CA PRO A 176 11.72 9.64 14.98
C PRO A 176 11.32 8.38 14.20
N HIS A 177 10.06 8.27 13.78
CA HIS A 177 9.57 7.17 12.96
C HIS A 177 9.97 7.27 11.48
N MET A 178 10.45 8.41 11.01
CA MET A 178 10.73 8.63 9.58
C MET A 178 12.00 7.94 9.13
N LEU A 179 11.93 7.23 7.99
CA LEU A 179 13.09 6.63 7.29
C LEU A 179 13.82 7.65 6.42
N LEU A 180 13.11 8.64 5.91
CA LEU A 180 13.58 9.77 5.12
C LEU A 180 12.75 11.00 5.45
N PRO A 181 13.25 12.22 5.18
CA PRO A 181 12.38 13.40 5.06
C PRO A 181 11.24 13.09 4.09
N VAL A 182 10.11 13.76 4.25
CA VAL A 182 8.97 13.58 3.33
C VAL A 182 9.42 13.78 1.89
N VAL A 183 9.25 12.77 1.05
CA VAL A 183 9.74 12.77 -0.33
C VAL A 183 8.77 13.56 -1.20
N THR A 184 9.25 14.66 -1.78
CA THR A 184 8.44 15.57 -2.60
C THR A 184 8.74 15.43 -4.09
N ASP A 185 9.92 14.94 -4.46
CA ASP A 185 10.32 14.69 -5.84
C ASP A 185 9.86 13.30 -6.32
N MET A 186 9.18 13.26 -7.45
CA MET A 186 8.58 12.02 -7.97
C MET A 186 9.60 10.99 -8.44
N LYS A 187 10.78 11.41 -8.90
CA LYS A 187 11.87 10.48 -9.27
C LYS A 187 12.44 9.83 -8.01
N LYS A 188 12.65 10.63 -6.97
CA LYS A 188 13.06 10.11 -5.64
C LYS A 188 12.00 9.20 -5.03
N ALA A 189 10.71 9.50 -5.22
CA ALA A 189 9.62 8.66 -4.77
C ALA A 189 9.61 7.29 -5.45
N ALA A 190 9.91 7.22 -6.75
CA ALA A 190 10.08 5.96 -7.46
C ALA A 190 11.27 5.14 -6.92
N LEU A 191 12.39 5.78 -6.59
CA LEU A 191 13.53 5.12 -5.93
C LEU A 191 13.15 4.58 -4.55
N ALA A 192 12.41 5.37 -3.76
CA ALA A 192 11.96 4.96 -2.43
C ALA A 192 11.00 3.74 -2.49
N LEU A 193 10.11 3.68 -3.48
CA LEU A 193 9.26 2.50 -3.70
C LEU A 193 10.08 1.27 -4.13
N ARG A 194 11.11 1.46 -4.95
CA ARG A 194 12.02 0.39 -5.35
C ARG A 194 12.80 -0.14 -4.16
N TRP A 195 13.32 0.76 -3.32
CA TRP A 195 13.97 0.37 -2.08
C TRP A 195 13.03 -0.46 -1.18
N ALA A 196 11.75 -0.09 -1.07
CA ALA A 196 10.80 -0.86 -0.28
C ALA A 196 10.62 -2.30 -0.81
N VAL A 197 10.74 -2.51 -2.13
CA VAL A 197 10.78 -3.85 -2.74
C VAL A 197 12.06 -4.60 -2.34
N ASP A 198 13.20 -3.93 -2.37
CA ASP A 198 14.50 -4.53 -2.02
C ASP A 198 14.54 -4.89 -0.54
N GLU A 199 14.06 -4.01 0.32
CA GLU A 199 13.93 -4.28 1.76
C GLU A 199 12.99 -5.45 2.03
N MET A 200 11.90 -5.57 1.28
CA MET A 200 11.03 -6.74 1.34
C MET A 200 11.81 -8.04 1.03
N GLU A 201 12.60 -8.03 -0.04
CA GLU A 201 13.39 -9.21 -0.45
C GLU A 201 14.50 -9.52 0.55
N ARG A 202 15.18 -8.49 1.07
CA ARG A 202 16.17 -8.64 2.15
C ARG A 202 15.55 -9.31 3.39
N ARG A 203 14.35 -8.85 3.80
CA ARG A 203 13.63 -9.46 4.94
C ARG A 203 13.24 -10.90 4.68
N TYR A 204 12.82 -11.25 3.47
CA TYR A 204 12.53 -12.63 3.12
C TYR A 204 13.78 -13.52 3.23
N GLN A 205 14.95 -13.03 2.81
CA GLN A 205 16.19 -13.74 3.00
C GLN A 205 16.51 -13.96 4.49
N MET A 206 16.38 -12.91 5.32
CA MET A 206 16.54 -13.01 6.77
C MET A 206 15.57 -14.03 7.40
N PHE A 207 14.32 -14.06 6.95
CA PHE A 207 13.34 -15.06 7.43
C PHE A 207 13.73 -16.49 7.04
N ALA A 208 14.19 -16.67 5.81
CA ALA A 208 14.68 -17.98 5.35
C ALA A 208 15.89 -18.45 6.17
N ASP A 209 16.84 -17.57 6.42
CA ASP A 209 18.04 -17.87 7.20
C ASP A 209 17.71 -18.17 8.68
N ALA A 210 16.74 -17.44 9.25
CA ALA A 210 16.25 -17.68 10.59
C ALA A 210 15.21 -18.83 10.69
N GLY A 211 14.83 -19.48 9.59
CA GLY A 211 13.82 -20.53 9.57
C GLY A 211 12.44 -20.04 10.02
N THR A 212 12.10 -18.79 9.72
CA THR A 212 10.81 -18.15 10.05
C THR A 212 10.01 -17.86 8.78
N ARG A 213 8.73 -17.48 8.90
CA ARG A 213 7.86 -17.27 7.73
C ARG A 213 7.39 -15.84 7.56
N ASN A 214 7.47 -15.03 8.59
CA ASN A 214 6.99 -13.65 8.61
C ASN A 214 7.65 -12.86 9.74
N ILE A 215 7.46 -11.54 9.71
CA ILE A 215 8.01 -10.60 10.68
C ILE A 215 7.66 -10.95 12.13
N ASP A 216 6.42 -11.38 12.43
CA ASP A 216 6.00 -11.70 13.80
C ASP A 216 6.75 -12.90 14.36
N THR A 217 6.94 -13.94 13.54
CA THR A 217 7.67 -15.14 13.96
C THR A 217 9.17 -14.87 14.06
N TYR A 218 9.69 -14.00 13.19
CA TYR A 218 11.08 -13.54 13.25
C TYR A 218 11.33 -12.72 14.53
N ASN A 219 10.54 -11.69 14.78
CA ASN A 219 10.69 -10.84 15.97
C ASN A 219 10.54 -11.61 17.28
N ARG A 220 9.57 -12.54 17.37
CA ARG A 220 9.45 -13.44 18.54
C ARG A 220 10.69 -14.33 18.73
N ARG A 221 11.32 -14.74 17.64
CA ARG A 221 12.54 -15.53 17.71
C ARG A 221 13.71 -14.68 18.19
N VAL A 222 13.83 -13.43 17.72
CA VAL A 222 14.79 -12.43 18.23
C VAL A 222 14.56 -12.17 19.72
N GLU A 223 13.32 -11.96 20.16
CA GLU A 223 12.99 -11.77 21.59
C GLU A 223 13.49 -12.92 22.44
N ARG A 224 13.37 -14.16 21.99
CA ARG A 224 13.85 -15.33 22.70
C ARG A 224 15.39 -15.39 22.79
N VAL A 225 16.09 -14.81 21.83
CA VAL A 225 17.56 -14.69 21.93
C VAL A 225 17.93 -13.61 22.92
N LEU A 226 17.28 -12.45 22.85
CA LEU A 226 17.52 -11.32 23.74
C LEU A 226 17.17 -11.63 25.20
N SER A 227 16.15 -12.48 25.43
CA SER A 227 15.80 -12.97 26.78
C SER A 227 16.70 -14.11 27.29
N GLY A 228 17.58 -14.66 26.44
CA GLY A 228 18.42 -15.81 26.79
C GLY A 228 17.72 -17.18 26.66
N ASP A 229 16.46 -17.23 26.24
CA ASP A 229 15.70 -18.49 26.06
C ASP A 229 16.14 -19.28 24.82
N LEU A 230 16.85 -18.64 23.89
CA LEU A 230 17.38 -19.23 22.69
C LEU A 230 18.83 -18.78 22.49
N ALA A 231 19.75 -19.74 22.35
CA ALA A 231 21.14 -19.42 22.07
C ALA A 231 21.31 -18.86 20.64
N VAL A 232 22.23 -17.91 20.45
CA VAL A 232 22.46 -17.20 19.17
C VAL A 232 22.79 -18.17 18.04
N ASP A 233 23.60 -19.19 18.31
CA ASP A 233 23.98 -20.25 17.34
C ASP A 233 22.77 -21.06 16.83
N LYS A 234 21.66 -21.08 17.56
CA LYS A 234 20.40 -21.72 17.18
C LYS A 234 19.44 -20.77 16.47
N PHE A 235 19.76 -19.49 16.41
CA PHE A 235 18.92 -18.51 15.72
C PHE A 235 18.89 -18.77 14.21
N MET A 236 20.04 -19.04 13.61
CA MET A 236 20.17 -19.48 12.23
C MET A 236 20.36 -21.00 12.21
N PRO A 237 19.33 -21.78 11.88
CA PRO A 237 19.51 -23.23 11.76
C PRO A 237 20.49 -23.52 10.63
N LYS A 238 21.58 -24.23 10.93
CA LYS A 238 22.52 -24.70 9.92
C LYS A 238 21.74 -25.36 8.79
N ARG A 239 21.92 -24.92 7.56
CA ARG A 239 21.32 -25.56 6.38
C ARG A 239 21.79 -26.99 6.34
N LYS A 240 20.97 -27.92 6.76
CA LYS A 240 21.21 -29.37 6.57
C LYS A 240 20.73 -29.69 5.15
N GLY A 241 21.68 -29.87 4.26
CA GLY A 241 21.37 -30.42 2.93
C GLY A 241 22.47 -30.10 1.94
N LYS A 242 23.10 -31.13 1.42
CA LYS A 242 23.93 -31.01 0.22
C LYS A 242 23.02 -30.56 -0.92
N VAL A 243 23.35 -29.47 -1.59
CA VAL A 243 22.64 -29.02 -2.78
C VAL A 243 23.09 -29.87 -3.95
N SER A 244 22.19 -30.63 -4.58
CA SER A 244 22.53 -31.31 -5.82
C SER A 244 22.64 -30.28 -6.95
N ALA A 245 23.83 -30.15 -7.52
CA ALA A 245 24.05 -29.40 -8.76
C ALA A 245 24.49 -30.37 -9.83
N GLN A 246 24.12 -30.13 -11.09
CA GLN A 246 24.66 -30.88 -12.21
C GLN A 246 25.99 -30.23 -12.67
N ASP A 247 27.03 -31.03 -12.78
CA ASP A 247 28.30 -30.59 -13.37
C ASP A 247 28.18 -30.35 -14.89
N ALA A 248 29.25 -29.88 -15.51
CA ALA A 248 29.28 -29.61 -16.95
C ALA A 248 29.03 -30.87 -17.82
N ASN A 249 29.05 -32.05 -17.23
CA ASN A 249 28.85 -33.36 -17.89
C ASN A 249 27.47 -33.96 -17.59
N GLY A 250 26.63 -33.24 -16.82
CA GLY A 250 25.27 -33.69 -16.46
C GLY A 250 25.24 -34.70 -15.30
N GLN A 251 26.38 -34.91 -14.58
CA GLN A 251 26.38 -35.72 -13.37
C GLN A 251 25.98 -34.93 -12.16
N GLU A 252 25.08 -35.50 -11.34
CA GLU A 252 24.70 -34.93 -10.05
C GLU A 252 25.92 -34.89 -9.10
N VAL A 253 26.41 -33.71 -8.83
CA VAL A 253 27.44 -33.47 -7.82
C VAL A 253 26.75 -32.89 -6.58
N LEU A 254 26.88 -33.56 -5.46
CA LEU A 254 26.47 -33.05 -4.17
C LEU A 254 27.52 -32.02 -3.73
N LEU A 255 27.24 -30.77 -3.98
CA LEU A 255 28.03 -29.66 -3.47
C LEU A 255 27.67 -29.48 -1.99
N ASP A 256 28.66 -29.46 -1.12
CA ASP A 256 28.51 -28.82 0.16
C ASP A 256 28.07 -27.35 -0.13
N PRO A 257 27.11 -26.80 0.59
CA PRO A 257 26.74 -25.41 0.40
C PRO A 257 28.05 -24.62 0.43
N ALA A 258 28.35 -23.95 -0.70
CA ALA A 258 29.59 -23.19 -0.83
C ALA A 258 29.79 -22.44 0.47
N ASP A 259 31.03 -22.44 0.97
CA ASP A 259 31.52 -21.56 2.04
C ASP A 259 31.40 -20.07 1.59
N GLY A 260 30.20 -19.67 1.18
CA GLY A 260 29.77 -18.32 1.24
C GLY A 260 29.55 -18.06 2.71
N GLU A 261 30.49 -17.31 3.28
CA GLU A 261 30.56 -16.84 4.64
C GLU A 261 29.13 -16.68 5.20
N SER A 262 28.70 -17.67 6.00
CA SER A 262 27.64 -17.40 6.98
C SER A 262 28.17 -16.20 7.71
N PRO A 263 27.45 -15.07 7.79
CA PRO A 263 27.89 -13.95 8.63
C PRO A 263 28.32 -14.58 9.94
N ASP A 264 29.56 -14.35 10.35
CA ASP A 264 30.20 -15.01 11.48
C ASP A 264 29.19 -15.08 12.61
N ALA A 265 28.78 -16.29 12.98
CA ALA A 265 27.77 -16.46 14.04
C ALA A 265 28.23 -15.85 15.37
N GLU A 266 29.52 -15.55 15.48
CA GLU A 266 30.17 -14.88 16.61
C GLU A 266 29.87 -13.36 16.66
N ASN A 267 29.54 -12.72 15.52
CA ASN A 267 29.25 -11.27 15.43
C ASN A 267 27.82 -10.95 15.00
N PHE A 268 26.94 -11.94 14.89
CA PHE A 268 25.56 -11.72 14.50
C PHE A 268 24.71 -11.34 15.71
N GLU A 269 24.35 -10.08 15.80
CA GLU A 269 23.38 -9.57 16.77
C GLU A 269 21.98 -9.56 16.15
N PRO A 270 21.08 -10.46 16.58
CA PRO A 270 19.71 -10.46 16.06
C PRO A 270 18.96 -9.23 16.53
N GLU A 271 18.51 -8.42 15.59
CA GLU A 271 17.74 -7.20 15.84
C GLU A 271 16.27 -7.38 15.42
N LYS A 272 15.35 -6.80 16.19
CA LYS A 272 13.95 -6.76 15.82
C LYS A 272 13.75 -5.88 14.59
N LEU A 273 12.91 -6.35 13.68
CA LEU A 273 12.52 -5.58 12.50
C LEU A 273 11.26 -4.77 12.80
N PRO A 274 11.28 -3.44 12.59
CA PRO A 274 10.08 -2.63 12.63
C PRO A 274 9.16 -2.93 11.45
N TYR A 275 7.85 -2.73 11.63
CA TYR A 275 6.94 -2.62 10.51
C TYR A 275 7.28 -1.36 9.72
N ILE A 276 7.05 -1.38 8.42
CA ILE A 276 7.23 -0.20 7.55
C ILE A 276 5.89 0.18 6.93
N VAL A 277 5.49 1.44 7.11
CA VAL A 277 4.30 2.00 6.47
C VAL A 277 4.74 2.99 5.40
N VAL A 278 4.48 2.63 4.15
CA VAL A 278 4.72 3.49 2.99
C VAL A 278 3.43 4.25 2.69
N VAL A 279 3.47 5.57 2.70
CA VAL A 279 2.31 6.44 2.49
C VAL A 279 2.53 7.32 1.27
N VAL A 280 1.61 7.28 0.32
CA VAL A 280 1.62 8.13 -0.86
C VAL A 280 0.34 8.95 -0.88
N ASP A 281 0.43 10.29 -0.72
CA ASP A 281 -0.76 11.16 -0.65
C ASP A 281 -1.45 11.35 -2.01
N GLU A 282 -0.67 11.50 -3.09
CA GLU A 282 -1.24 11.62 -4.43
C GLU A 282 -0.54 10.66 -5.40
N PHE A 283 -1.08 9.46 -5.49
CA PHE A 283 -0.54 8.41 -6.34
C PHE A 283 -0.64 8.73 -7.84
N ALA A 284 -1.64 9.52 -8.25
CA ALA A 284 -1.80 9.93 -9.65
C ALA A 284 -0.57 10.67 -10.18
N ASP A 285 0.08 11.49 -9.37
CA ASP A 285 1.25 12.26 -9.80
C ASP A 285 2.47 11.34 -10.04
N LEU A 286 2.61 10.26 -9.26
CA LEU A 286 3.61 9.21 -9.52
C LEU A 286 3.34 8.47 -10.83
N MET A 287 2.08 8.12 -11.09
CA MET A 287 1.68 7.43 -12.32
C MET A 287 1.93 8.29 -13.57
N MET A 288 1.91 9.61 -13.47
CA MET A 288 2.21 10.50 -14.59
C MET A 288 3.70 10.55 -14.95
N VAL A 289 4.59 10.29 -13.98
CA VAL A 289 6.05 10.42 -14.18
C VAL A 289 6.72 9.08 -14.51
N ALA A 290 6.33 8.01 -13.84
CA ALA A 290 7.00 6.72 -13.92
C ALA A 290 6.01 5.53 -13.82
N ALA A 291 4.92 5.57 -14.58
CA ALA A 291 3.80 4.62 -14.46
C ALA A 291 4.24 3.14 -14.42
N LYS A 292 5.06 2.70 -15.36
CA LYS A 292 5.48 1.29 -15.47
C LYS A 292 6.29 0.82 -14.27
N ASP A 293 7.26 1.61 -13.83
CA ASP A 293 8.16 1.24 -12.73
C ASP A 293 7.41 1.27 -11.40
N VAL A 294 6.61 2.32 -11.18
CA VAL A 294 5.79 2.49 -9.99
C VAL A 294 4.74 1.38 -9.89
N GLU A 295 4.02 1.07 -10.97
CA GLU A 295 3.03 0.01 -11.01
C GLU A 295 3.66 -1.36 -10.73
N ALA A 296 4.83 -1.64 -11.32
CA ALA A 296 5.58 -2.87 -11.08
C ALA A 296 6.03 -3.00 -9.60
N CYS A 297 6.59 -1.94 -9.02
CA CYS A 297 6.99 -1.93 -7.61
C CYS A 297 5.79 -2.15 -6.69
N ILE A 298 4.69 -1.44 -6.92
CA ILE A 298 3.47 -1.56 -6.12
C ILE A 298 2.85 -2.95 -6.25
N ALA A 299 2.82 -3.53 -7.45
CA ALA A 299 2.34 -4.88 -7.65
C ALA A 299 3.18 -5.91 -6.87
N ARG A 300 4.51 -5.81 -6.91
CA ARG A 300 5.43 -6.68 -6.15
C ARG A 300 5.22 -6.55 -4.64
N LEU A 301 5.15 -5.32 -4.12
CA LEU A 301 4.86 -5.05 -2.71
C LEU A 301 3.51 -5.64 -2.33
N ALA A 302 2.46 -5.34 -3.07
CA ALA A 302 1.11 -5.76 -2.73
C ALA A 302 0.92 -7.29 -2.76
N GLN A 303 1.68 -8.02 -3.57
CA GLN A 303 1.63 -9.48 -3.62
C GLN A 303 2.40 -10.15 -2.46
N LYS A 304 3.49 -9.57 -1.99
CA LYS A 304 4.44 -10.27 -1.10
C LYS A 304 4.71 -9.53 0.21
N ALA A 305 4.60 -8.20 0.29
CA ALA A 305 5.12 -7.42 1.41
C ALA A 305 4.41 -7.65 2.76
N ARG A 306 3.21 -8.23 2.77
CA ARG A 306 2.47 -8.53 4.01
C ARG A 306 3.30 -9.34 5.02
N ALA A 307 3.95 -10.41 4.58
CA ALA A 307 4.74 -11.26 5.47
C ALA A 307 6.02 -10.58 5.93
N SER A 308 6.58 -9.65 5.14
CA SER A 308 7.77 -8.88 5.52
C SER A 308 7.47 -7.69 6.44
N GLY A 309 6.19 -7.41 6.74
CA GLY A 309 5.79 -6.30 7.60
C GLY A 309 5.88 -4.94 6.90
N ILE A 310 5.78 -4.90 5.56
CA ILE A 310 5.76 -3.65 4.78
C ILE A 310 4.35 -3.44 4.25
N HIS A 311 3.75 -2.31 4.58
CA HIS A 311 2.37 -1.97 4.26
C HIS A 311 2.29 -0.66 3.50
N VAL A 312 1.38 -0.57 2.53
CA VAL A 312 1.28 0.59 1.65
C VAL A 312 -0.11 1.21 1.77
N ILE A 313 -0.16 2.52 1.98
CA ILE A 313 -1.35 3.35 1.87
C ILE A 313 -1.20 4.20 0.61
N LEU A 314 -2.00 3.92 -0.41
CA LEU A 314 -2.07 4.74 -1.62
C LEU A 314 -3.28 5.65 -1.54
N ALA A 315 -3.04 6.95 -1.56
CA ALA A 315 -4.12 7.92 -1.61
C ALA A 315 -4.15 8.66 -2.96
N THR A 316 -5.33 9.06 -3.41
CA THR A 316 -5.50 9.86 -4.63
C THR A 316 -6.78 10.69 -4.60
N GLN A 317 -6.70 11.89 -5.18
CA GLN A 317 -7.87 12.73 -5.45
C GLN A 317 -8.40 12.54 -6.89
N ARG A 318 -7.71 11.72 -7.70
CA ARG A 318 -8.05 11.44 -9.10
C ARG A 318 -8.38 9.96 -9.28
N PRO A 319 -9.62 9.54 -8.97
CA PRO A 319 -10.01 8.12 -9.02
C PRO A 319 -10.33 7.65 -10.46
N SER A 320 -9.48 7.97 -11.42
CA SER A 320 -9.62 7.51 -12.81
C SER A 320 -9.09 6.08 -12.98
N VAL A 321 -9.53 5.41 -14.06
CA VAL A 321 -9.09 4.04 -14.38
C VAL A 321 -7.60 3.96 -14.76
N ASP A 322 -7.02 5.06 -15.23
CA ASP A 322 -5.61 5.18 -15.56
C ASP A 322 -4.72 5.25 -14.31
N VAL A 323 -5.26 5.73 -13.21
CA VAL A 323 -4.60 5.79 -11.90
C VAL A 323 -4.89 4.52 -11.10
N ILE A 324 -6.16 4.17 -10.92
CA ILE A 324 -6.59 2.97 -10.20
C ILE A 324 -6.79 1.84 -11.20
N THR A 325 -5.68 1.29 -11.69
CA THR A 325 -5.66 0.24 -12.70
C THR A 325 -6.23 -1.09 -12.19
N GLY A 326 -6.48 -2.02 -13.10
CA GLY A 326 -6.91 -3.38 -12.75
C GLY A 326 -5.91 -4.09 -11.84
N MET A 327 -4.61 -3.86 -12.05
CA MET A 327 -3.52 -4.43 -11.24
C MET A 327 -3.53 -3.88 -9.81
N ILE A 328 -3.70 -2.57 -9.63
CA ILE A 328 -3.85 -1.94 -8.31
C ILE A 328 -5.08 -2.53 -7.59
N LYS A 329 -6.23 -2.59 -8.28
CA LYS A 329 -7.48 -3.14 -7.68
C LYS A 329 -7.36 -4.60 -7.25
N ALA A 330 -6.63 -5.42 -7.99
CA ALA A 330 -6.42 -6.82 -7.66
C ALA A 330 -5.57 -7.02 -6.39
N ASN A 331 -4.67 -6.08 -6.12
CA ASN A 331 -3.68 -6.20 -5.05
C ASN A 331 -3.98 -5.34 -3.80
N PHE A 332 -4.98 -4.43 -3.89
CA PHE A 332 -5.45 -3.62 -2.78
C PHE A 332 -6.88 -4.03 -2.40
N PRO A 333 -7.04 -5.05 -1.55
CA PRO A 333 -8.36 -5.56 -1.17
C PRO A 333 -9.10 -4.63 -0.23
N ALA A 334 -8.39 -3.92 0.65
CA ALA A 334 -8.97 -2.90 1.51
C ALA A 334 -9.04 -1.55 0.78
N ARG A 335 -10.23 -0.98 0.72
CA ARG A 335 -10.47 0.27 -0.01
C ARG A 335 -11.38 1.19 0.79
N VAL A 336 -11.01 2.46 0.78
CA VAL A 336 -11.78 3.55 1.37
C VAL A 336 -12.08 4.57 0.29
N ALA A 337 -13.35 4.87 0.10
CA ALA A 337 -13.81 5.95 -0.75
C ALA A 337 -14.46 7.02 0.11
N PHE A 338 -13.88 8.20 0.17
CA PHE A 338 -14.55 9.42 0.58
C PHE A 338 -15.50 9.89 -0.52
N LYS A 339 -16.23 10.98 -0.30
CA LYS A 339 -17.13 11.53 -1.30
C LYS A 339 -16.42 11.73 -2.64
N VAL A 340 -17.07 11.31 -3.70
CA VAL A 340 -16.65 11.53 -5.10
C VAL A 340 -17.74 12.29 -5.85
N SER A 341 -17.38 12.88 -7.00
CA SER A 341 -18.29 13.69 -7.79
C SER A 341 -19.24 12.85 -8.65
N GLN A 342 -18.77 11.70 -9.13
CA GLN A 342 -19.47 10.88 -10.11
C GLN A 342 -19.57 9.41 -9.66
N ARG A 343 -20.65 8.76 -10.09
CA ARG A 343 -20.86 7.32 -9.90
C ARG A 343 -19.71 6.49 -10.47
N GLN A 344 -19.15 6.92 -11.59
CA GLN A 344 -18.03 6.25 -12.24
C GLN A 344 -16.80 6.15 -11.32
N ASP A 345 -16.51 7.21 -10.56
CA ASP A 345 -15.40 7.25 -9.61
C ASP A 345 -15.61 6.23 -8.49
N SER A 346 -16.86 6.17 -7.94
CA SER A 346 -17.21 5.15 -6.94
C SER A 346 -17.00 3.72 -7.47
N MET A 347 -17.45 3.47 -8.72
CA MET A 347 -17.24 2.17 -9.39
C MET A 347 -15.74 1.86 -9.59
N THR A 348 -14.94 2.87 -9.89
CA THR A 348 -13.49 2.70 -10.07
C THR A 348 -12.80 2.32 -8.75
N ILE A 349 -13.14 2.98 -7.65
CA ILE A 349 -12.54 2.73 -6.34
C ILE A 349 -13.08 1.42 -5.72
N LEU A 350 -14.40 1.35 -5.56
CA LEU A 350 -15.05 0.31 -4.76
C LEU A 350 -15.58 -0.88 -5.58
N GLY A 351 -15.67 -0.75 -6.91
CA GLY A 351 -16.39 -1.69 -7.75
C GLY A 351 -17.91 -1.60 -7.61
N ARG A 352 -18.41 -0.62 -6.85
CA ARG A 352 -19.82 -0.38 -6.56
C ARG A 352 -20.12 1.12 -6.51
N SER A 353 -21.37 1.48 -6.80
CA SER A 353 -21.87 2.85 -6.60
C SER A 353 -22.13 3.13 -5.12
N GLY A 354 -22.17 4.40 -4.73
CA GLY A 354 -22.56 4.85 -3.39
C GLY A 354 -21.70 5.97 -2.84
N ALA A 355 -20.42 6.08 -3.21
CA ALA A 355 -19.56 7.16 -2.72
C ALA A 355 -19.95 8.55 -3.29
N GLU A 356 -20.66 8.61 -4.40
CA GLU A 356 -21.27 9.82 -4.97
C GLU A 356 -22.40 10.38 -4.12
N HIS A 357 -22.99 9.55 -3.26
CA HIS A 357 -24.07 9.95 -2.34
C HIS A 357 -23.57 10.31 -0.94
N LEU A 358 -22.26 10.28 -0.70
CA LEU A 358 -21.67 10.68 0.57
C LEU A 358 -21.77 12.20 0.79
N LEU A 359 -21.73 12.60 2.06
CA LEU A 359 -21.94 13.99 2.46
C LEU A 359 -20.66 14.83 2.34
N GLY A 360 -19.47 14.19 2.34
CA GLY A 360 -18.17 14.85 2.46
C GLY A 360 -17.77 15.04 3.92
N MET A 361 -16.70 15.82 4.16
CA MET A 361 -16.18 16.13 5.49
C MET A 361 -15.93 14.88 6.34
N GLY A 362 -15.27 13.87 5.76
CA GLY A 362 -14.92 12.62 6.45
C GLY A 362 -15.94 11.48 6.30
N ASP A 363 -17.08 11.72 5.65
CA ASP A 363 -18.02 10.64 5.35
C ASP A 363 -17.44 9.71 4.27
N MET A 364 -17.31 8.43 4.58
CA MET A 364 -16.62 7.46 3.73
C MET A 364 -17.35 6.11 3.68
N LEU A 365 -17.10 5.38 2.59
CA LEU A 365 -17.43 3.97 2.43
C LEU A 365 -16.15 3.17 2.41
N MET A 366 -16.12 2.06 3.14
CA MET A 366 -14.98 1.14 3.12
C MET A 366 -15.40 -0.28 2.78
N ILE A 367 -14.48 -1.01 2.17
CA ILE A 367 -14.53 -2.46 2.05
C ILE A 367 -13.55 -3.02 3.09
N PRO A 368 -14.05 -3.60 4.19
CA PRO A 368 -13.19 -4.27 5.15
C PRO A 368 -12.51 -5.50 4.54
N PRO A 369 -11.33 -5.90 5.02
CA PRO A 369 -10.65 -7.10 4.53
C PRO A 369 -11.53 -8.34 4.70
N GLY A 370 -11.68 -9.12 3.63
CA GLY A 370 -12.48 -10.35 3.65
C GLY A 370 -13.99 -10.15 3.62
N ALA A 371 -14.48 -8.91 3.62
CA ALA A 371 -15.90 -8.61 3.45
C ALA A 371 -16.21 -8.23 2.00
N SER A 372 -17.43 -8.55 1.56
CA SER A 372 -17.98 -8.12 0.28
C SER A 372 -18.83 -6.85 0.39
N ASP A 373 -19.30 -6.54 1.59
CA ASP A 373 -20.26 -5.46 1.81
C ASP A 373 -19.56 -4.16 2.20
N LEU A 374 -20.15 -3.05 1.70
CA LEU A 374 -19.70 -1.71 2.01
C LEU A 374 -20.14 -1.33 3.43
N GLN A 375 -19.18 -0.88 4.22
CA GLN A 375 -19.44 -0.27 5.52
C GLN A 375 -19.32 1.25 5.39
N ARG A 376 -20.34 2.00 5.84
CA ARG A 376 -20.27 3.44 5.96
C ARG A 376 -19.67 3.81 7.30
N VAL A 377 -18.68 4.69 7.27
CA VAL A 377 -17.98 5.18 8.47
C VAL A 377 -17.86 6.70 8.34
N HIS A 378 -18.09 7.41 9.42
CA HIS A 378 -17.72 8.80 9.55
C HIS A 378 -16.31 8.85 10.15
N ALA A 379 -15.34 9.26 9.34
CA ALA A 379 -13.98 9.42 9.78
C ALA A 379 -13.93 10.35 10.99
N ALA A 380 -13.06 10.01 11.93
CA ALA A 380 -12.76 10.92 13.01
C ALA A 380 -12.13 12.20 12.45
N TYR A 381 -12.22 13.26 13.23
CA TYR A 381 -11.63 14.55 12.92
C TYR A 381 -10.45 14.81 13.86
N VAL A 382 -9.37 15.27 13.29
CA VAL A 382 -8.20 15.84 13.97
C VAL A 382 -7.80 17.11 13.22
N SER A 383 -7.57 18.19 13.94
CA SER A 383 -7.11 19.44 13.35
C SER A 383 -5.61 19.37 13.03
N GLU A 384 -5.13 20.23 12.12
CA GLU A 384 -3.71 20.33 11.82
C GLU A 384 -2.88 20.73 13.05
N ASP A 385 -3.41 21.59 13.90
CA ASP A 385 -2.74 22.00 15.13
C ASP A 385 -2.62 20.84 16.11
N GLU A 386 -3.64 19.98 16.25
CA GLU A 386 -3.56 18.78 17.09
C GLU A 386 -2.54 17.79 16.55
N VAL A 387 -2.48 17.57 15.22
CA VAL A 387 -1.47 16.72 14.58
C VAL A 387 -0.07 17.29 14.83
N ARG A 388 0.10 18.61 14.71
CA ARG A 388 1.37 19.30 14.97
C ARG A 388 1.84 19.09 16.42
N VAL A 389 0.95 19.26 17.39
CA VAL A 389 1.25 19.02 18.81
C VAL A 389 1.72 17.58 19.04
N VAL A 390 1.08 16.59 18.43
CA VAL A 390 1.52 15.19 18.53
C VAL A 390 2.90 14.99 17.88
N CYS A 391 3.14 15.58 16.71
CA CYS A 391 4.44 15.47 16.04
C CYS A 391 5.56 16.16 16.81
N ASP A 392 5.29 17.34 17.40
CA ASP A 392 6.27 18.07 18.23
C ASP A 392 6.64 17.25 19.47
N PHE A 393 5.65 16.64 20.14
CA PHE A 393 5.89 15.73 21.24
C PHE A 393 6.75 14.51 20.85
N LEU A 394 6.56 13.97 19.64
CA LEU A 394 7.39 12.87 19.14
C LEU A 394 8.82 13.33 18.81
N ARG A 395 9.02 14.54 18.28
CA ARG A 395 10.34 15.12 18.02
C ARG A 395 11.13 15.38 19.30
N GLU A 396 10.46 15.72 20.40
CA GLU A 396 11.10 15.86 21.71
C GLU A 396 11.64 14.51 22.25
N GLN A 397 11.13 13.37 21.80
CA GLN A 397 11.56 12.04 22.24
C GLN A 397 12.81 11.53 21.52
N GLY A 398 13.16 12.07 20.35
CA GLY A 398 14.34 11.67 19.59
C GLY A 398 14.34 12.18 18.16
N ASP A 399 15.51 12.18 17.56
CA ASP A 399 15.71 12.53 16.16
C ASP A 399 15.48 11.33 15.24
N PRO A 400 15.05 11.55 13.98
CA PRO A 400 14.93 10.49 13.00
C PRO A 400 16.30 9.98 12.53
N GLU A 401 16.45 8.68 12.42
CA GLU A 401 17.60 8.03 11.79
C GLU A 401 17.36 7.87 10.30
N TYR A 402 17.68 8.91 9.54
CA TYR A 402 17.46 8.90 8.08
C TYR A 402 18.39 7.94 7.35
N GLN A 403 17.81 7.07 6.52
CA GLN A 403 18.51 6.14 5.66
C GLN A 403 18.70 6.74 4.25
N GLN A 404 19.70 7.60 4.08
CA GLN A 404 19.96 8.27 2.80
C GLN A 404 20.23 7.32 1.64
N GLU A 405 20.60 6.08 1.93
CA GLU A 405 20.82 5.03 0.93
C GLU A 405 19.56 4.69 0.11
N ILE A 406 18.37 4.94 0.68
CA ILE A 406 17.08 4.75 -0.01
C ILE A 406 17.01 5.54 -1.33
N LEU A 407 17.64 6.71 -1.39
CA LEU A 407 17.59 7.61 -2.55
C LEU A 407 18.79 7.47 -3.50
N LYS A 408 19.71 6.54 -3.22
CA LYS A 408 20.82 6.28 -4.14
C LYS A 408 20.31 5.51 -5.37
N PRO A 409 20.54 6.02 -6.59
CA PRO A 409 20.29 5.21 -7.79
C PRO A 409 21.13 3.94 -7.70
N ARG A 410 20.62 2.82 -8.16
CA ARG A 410 21.46 1.64 -8.38
C ARG A 410 22.44 1.94 -9.50
N GLU A 411 23.61 1.34 -9.44
CA GLU A 411 24.59 1.37 -10.54
C GLU A 411 24.00 0.91 -11.88
N ASP A 412 22.89 0.14 -11.83
CA ASP A 412 22.12 -0.32 -12.98
C ASP A 412 21.12 0.73 -13.56
N ASP A 413 20.88 1.85 -12.89
CA ASP A 413 19.85 2.86 -13.27
C ASP A 413 20.45 4.09 -14.00
N GLY A 414 21.74 4.09 -14.35
CA GLY A 414 22.35 5.19 -15.10
C GLY A 414 21.67 5.38 -16.45
N PRO A 415 21.36 6.65 -16.85
CA PRO A 415 21.01 6.93 -18.24
C PRO A 415 22.17 6.48 -19.11
N GLY A 416 21.88 5.77 -20.19
CA GLY A 416 22.90 5.32 -21.15
C GLY A 416 23.75 6.48 -21.63
N GLY A 417 24.95 6.60 -21.08
CA GLY A 417 25.90 7.63 -21.41
C GLY A 417 27.14 7.45 -20.55
N GLU A 418 28.23 6.94 -21.16
CA GLU A 418 29.56 6.67 -20.66
C GLU A 418 29.64 5.51 -19.65
N SER A 419 30.22 4.41 -20.10
CA SER A 419 30.34 3.17 -19.37
C SER A 419 31.45 3.27 -18.32
N ASP A 420 31.06 3.57 -17.08
CA ASP A 420 31.93 3.38 -15.89
C ASP A 420 31.81 1.94 -15.32
N ASP A 421 31.31 0.98 -16.09
CA ASP A 421 31.31 -0.42 -15.66
C ASP A 421 32.75 -0.97 -15.78
N PRO A 422 33.40 -1.29 -14.64
CA PRO A 422 34.80 -1.80 -14.66
C PRO A 422 34.97 -3.06 -15.53
N LEU A 423 33.86 -3.69 -15.92
CA LEU A 423 33.85 -4.85 -16.82
C LEU A 423 33.64 -4.47 -18.30
N TYR A 424 33.28 -3.21 -18.61
CA TYR A 424 33.05 -2.80 -19.99
C TYR A 424 34.32 -2.84 -20.82
N ASP A 425 35.39 -2.21 -20.35
CA ASP A 425 36.69 -2.22 -21.04
C ASP A 425 37.22 -3.66 -21.21
N LYS A 426 37.01 -4.52 -20.20
CA LYS A 426 37.35 -5.92 -20.30
C LYS A 426 36.48 -6.65 -21.32
N ALA A 427 35.19 -6.30 -21.43
CA ALA A 427 34.30 -6.88 -22.44
C ALA A 427 34.71 -6.45 -23.85
N VAL A 428 35.04 -5.18 -24.04
CA VAL A 428 35.57 -4.64 -25.32
C VAL A 428 36.87 -5.36 -25.71
N ALA A 429 37.80 -5.48 -24.79
CA ALA A 429 39.08 -6.21 -25.04
C ALA A 429 38.85 -7.66 -25.43
N VAL A 430 37.97 -8.37 -24.74
CA VAL A 430 37.60 -9.77 -25.03
C VAL A 430 37.01 -9.91 -26.44
N VAL A 431 36.12 -9.01 -26.81
CA VAL A 431 35.40 -9.05 -28.11
C VAL A 431 36.34 -8.62 -29.25
N ALA A 432 37.17 -7.58 -29.04
CA ALA A 432 38.14 -7.09 -30.01
C ALA A 432 39.18 -8.18 -30.34
N ASN A 433 39.72 -8.86 -29.30
CA ASN A 433 40.67 -9.95 -29.49
C ASN A 433 40.06 -11.22 -30.12
N ALA A 434 38.77 -11.49 -29.90
CA ALA A 434 38.07 -12.63 -30.48
C ALA A 434 37.65 -12.42 -31.94
N GLY A 435 37.52 -11.16 -32.39
CA GLY A 435 37.05 -10.80 -33.74
C GLY A 435 35.55 -11.06 -33.97
N TYR A 436 34.81 -11.45 -32.94
CA TYR A 436 33.36 -11.63 -32.97
C TYR A 436 32.76 -11.40 -31.59
N CYS A 437 31.50 -10.97 -31.55
CA CYS A 437 30.77 -10.81 -30.31
C CYS A 437 29.53 -11.74 -30.27
N SER A 438 29.31 -12.37 -29.11
CA SER A 438 28.04 -12.97 -28.76
C SER A 438 27.84 -12.91 -27.24
N ILE A 439 26.57 -12.81 -26.80
CA ILE A 439 26.24 -12.75 -25.36
C ILE A 439 26.87 -13.92 -24.60
N SER A 440 26.77 -15.16 -25.14
CA SER A 440 27.36 -16.35 -24.52
C SER A 440 28.90 -16.35 -24.48
N HIS A 441 29.56 -15.63 -25.40
CA HIS A 441 31.01 -15.49 -25.39
C HIS A 441 31.43 -14.53 -24.26
N VAL A 442 30.82 -13.36 -24.16
CA VAL A 442 31.07 -12.37 -23.11
C VAL A 442 30.75 -12.96 -21.72
N GLN A 443 29.64 -13.67 -21.60
CA GLN A 443 29.23 -14.34 -20.37
C GLN A 443 30.32 -15.30 -19.86
N ARG A 444 30.85 -16.15 -20.72
CA ARG A 444 31.87 -17.14 -20.34
C ARG A 444 33.23 -16.51 -20.03
N GLN A 445 33.67 -15.54 -20.81
CA GLN A 445 34.96 -14.89 -20.65
C GLN A 445 35.06 -14.01 -19.41
N LEU A 446 33.95 -13.34 -19.07
CA LEU A 446 33.91 -12.46 -17.89
C LEU A 446 33.28 -13.12 -16.66
N SER A 447 32.83 -14.37 -16.77
CA SER A 447 32.17 -15.12 -15.68
C SER A 447 30.97 -14.37 -15.09
N VAL A 448 30.17 -13.70 -15.95
CA VAL A 448 29.00 -12.91 -15.54
C VAL A 448 27.70 -13.60 -15.90
N GLY A 449 26.58 -13.23 -15.27
CA GLY A 449 25.25 -13.72 -15.62
C GLY A 449 24.81 -13.26 -17.00
N TYR A 450 23.84 -14.00 -17.61
CA TYR A 450 23.32 -13.70 -18.96
C TYR A 450 22.84 -12.26 -19.12
N ASN A 451 22.09 -11.74 -18.17
CA ASN A 451 21.55 -10.38 -18.23
C ASN A 451 22.65 -9.31 -18.26
N LYS A 452 23.73 -9.50 -17.47
CA LYS A 452 24.87 -8.58 -17.47
C LYS A 452 25.66 -8.65 -18.75
N ALA A 453 25.88 -9.84 -19.29
CA ALA A 453 26.53 -10.03 -20.58
C ALA A 453 25.69 -9.42 -21.73
N ALA A 454 24.37 -9.58 -21.72
CA ALA A 454 23.47 -8.98 -22.70
C ALA A 454 23.57 -7.45 -22.68
N LYS A 455 23.52 -6.83 -21.50
CA LYS A 455 23.63 -5.36 -21.32
C LYS A 455 24.98 -4.83 -21.82
N LEU A 456 26.08 -5.50 -21.52
CA LEU A 456 27.41 -5.13 -22.03
C LEU A 456 27.48 -5.21 -23.56
N VAL A 457 26.85 -6.21 -24.17
CA VAL A 457 26.79 -6.36 -25.64
C VAL A 457 25.89 -5.30 -26.27
N GLU A 458 24.79 -4.96 -25.66
CA GLU A 458 23.91 -3.85 -26.11
C GLU A 458 24.61 -2.50 -26.02
N LEU A 459 25.37 -2.27 -24.97
CA LEU A 459 26.17 -1.05 -24.79
C LEU A 459 27.25 -0.95 -25.87
N MET A 460 27.98 -2.05 -26.13
CA MET A 460 28.97 -2.12 -27.21
C MET A 460 28.35 -1.88 -28.60
N GLU A 461 27.07 -2.24 -28.80
CA GLU A 461 26.34 -1.93 -30.04
C GLU A 461 26.03 -0.45 -30.13
N GLN A 462 25.55 0.17 -29.04
CA GLN A 462 25.23 1.60 -28.99
C GLN A 462 26.46 2.48 -29.21
N GLU A 463 27.61 2.07 -28.68
CA GLU A 463 28.88 2.79 -28.85
C GLU A 463 29.61 2.45 -30.16
N GLY A 464 29.03 1.60 -31.00
CA GLY A 464 29.60 1.23 -32.29
C GLY A 464 30.82 0.33 -32.24
N VAL A 465 31.05 -0.37 -31.12
CA VAL A 465 32.10 -1.38 -30.96
C VAL A 465 31.73 -2.66 -31.68
N VAL A 466 30.44 -3.01 -31.69
CA VAL A 466 29.92 -4.19 -32.39
C VAL A 466 28.68 -3.83 -33.24
N GLY A 467 28.50 -4.54 -34.33
CA GLY A 467 27.35 -4.36 -35.23
C GLY A 467 26.08 -5.06 -34.73
N PRO A 468 24.94 -4.86 -35.43
CA PRO A 468 23.66 -5.48 -35.06
C PRO A 468 23.73 -7.03 -35.20
N PRO A 469 22.82 -7.76 -34.53
CA PRO A 469 22.83 -9.22 -34.55
C PRO A 469 22.59 -9.77 -35.96
N SER A 470 23.48 -10.64 -36.45
CA SER A 470 23.35 -11.25 -37.75
C SER A 470 22.34 -12.40 -37.73
N SER A 471 21.34 -12.34 -38.59
CA SER A 471 20.32 -13.39 -38.76
C SER A 471 20.89 -14.70 -39.34
N LYS A 472 22.06 -14.64 -39.99
CA LYS A 472 22.69 -15.79 -40.66
C LYS A 472 23.73 -16.52 -39.78
N ALA A 473 24.18 -15.95 -38.68
CA ALA A 473 25.29 -16.49 -37.87
C ALA A 473 24.90 -16.83 -36.40
N GLY A 474 23.66 -17.24 -36.15
CA GLY A 474 23.27 -17.70 -34.81
C GLY A 474 23.43 -16.66 -33.71
N GLY A 475 23.12 -15.37 -33.98
CA GLY A 475 23.20 -14.27 -33.01
C GLY A 475 24.59 -13.72 -32.79
N ARG A 476 25.60 -14.07 -33.57
CA ARG A 476 26.93 -13.46 -33.56
C ARG A 476 26.86 -12.06 -34.19
N ARG A 477 27.61 -11.13 -33.62
CA ARG A 477 27.75 -9.73 -34.08
C ARG A 477 29.17 -9.52 -34.62
N GLU A 478 29.28 -8.71 -35.63
CA GLU A 478 30.59 -8.29 -36.18
C GLU A 478 31.24 -7.25 -35.26
N VAL A 479 32.55 -7.33 -35.11
CA VAL A 479 33.32 -6.38 -34.31
C VAL A 479 33.82 -5.29 -35.23
N LEU A 480 33.53 -4.04 -34.87
CA LEU A 480 33.79 -2.85 -35.70
C LEU A 480 35.10 -2.14 -35.28
N VAL A 481 35.69 -2.54 -34.15
CA VAL A 481 36.97 -2.00 -33.64
C VAL A 481 38.10 -3.00 -33.84
N GLY A 482 39.30 -2.49 -34.05
CA GLY A 482 40.52 -3.34 -34.19
C GLY A 482 40.95 -3.95 -32.85
N PRO A 483 41.78 -5.03 -32.87
CA PRO A 483 42.37 -5.60 -31.65
C PRO A 483 43.17 -4.53 -30.90
N LEU A 484 42.91 -4.44 -29.58
CA LEU A 484 43.60 -3.54 -28.66
C LEU A 484 45.00 -4.07 -28.30
#